data_e7e8a0cf8cd88adb90eee8cd7a5f615a
#
_entry.id   e7e8a0cf8cd88adb90eee8cd7a5f615a
#
_cell.length_a   1.000
_cell.length_b   1.000
_cell.length_c   1.000
_cell.angle_alpha   90.00
_cell.angle_beta   90.00
_cell.angle_gamma   90.00
#
_symmetry.space_group_name_H-M   'P 1'
#
loop_
_entity.id
_entity.type
_entity.pdbx_description
1 polymer ?
#
loop_
_entity_poly.entity_id
_entity_poly.type
_entity_poly.pdbx_seq_one_letter_code
_entity_poly.pdbx_strand_id
1 'polypeptide(L)' 'MTLESIRSKAQQDANRTNRSLVILNLNRYSPLYVVRDIPEDQRAALKNLVEVVNPNA' A
#
# COMPACT_ATOMS: atom_id res chain seq x y z
N MET A 1 3.33 2.23 -14.29
CA MET A 1 2.54 1.25 -13.54
C MET A 1 1.29 1.92 -13.00
N THR A 2 0.14 1.32 -13.21
CA THR A 2 -1.14 1.93 -12.77
C THR A 2 -1.44 1.59 -11.31
N LEU A 3 -2.33 2.38 -10.70
CA LEU A 3 -2.76 2.11 -9.33
C LEU A 3 -3.45 0.74 -9.21
N GLU A 4 -4.19 0.33 -10.23
CA GLU A 4 -4.84 -0.98 -10.24
C GLU A 4 -3.82 -2.12 -10.17
N SER A 5 -2.73 -2.02 -10.93
CA SER A 5 -1.66 -3.03 -10.90
C SER A 5 -1.03 -3.12 -9.51
N ILE A 6 -0.78 -1.97 -8.90
CA ILE A 6 -0.22 -1.91 -7.55
C ILE A 6 -1.20 -2.48 -6.52
N ARG A 7 -2.49 -2.17 -6.65
CA ARG A 7 -3.51 -2.74 -5.75
C ARG A 7 -3.55 -4.26 -5.83
N SER A 8 -3.53 -4.79 -7.04
CA SER A 8 -3.54 -6.24 -7.26
C SER A 8 -2.32 -6.90 -6.62
N LYS A 9 -1.15 -6.33 -6.81
CA LYS A 9 0.08 -6.84 -6.20
C LYS A 9 0.03 -6.74 -4.68
N ALA A 10 -0.42 -5.61 -4.15
CA ALA A 10 -0.55 -5.41 -2.71
C ALA A 10 -1.52 -6.41 -2.10
N GLN A 11 -2.64 -6.69 -2.79
CA GLN A 11 -3.62 -7.65 -2.31
C GLN A 11 -3.04 -9.06 -2.27
N GLN A 12 -2.28 -9.45 -3.29
CA GLN A 12 -1.62 -10.74 -3.31
C GLN A 12 -0.61 -10.87 -2.16
N ASP A 13 0.18 -9.84 -1.93
CA ASP A 13 1.16 -9.83 -0.86
C ASP A 13 0.50 -9.83 0.51
N ALA A 14 -0.58 -9.07 0.69
CA ALA A 14 -1.33 -9.05 1.95
C ALA A 14 -1.92 -10.43 2.25
N ASN A 15 -2.49 -11.08 1.24
CA ASN A 15 -3.05 -12.42 1.40
C ASN A 15 -1.97 -13.45 1.74
N ARG A 16 -0.82 -13.35 1.08
CA ARG A 16 0.29 -14.27 1.27
C ARG A 16 0.89 -14.15 2.66
N THR A 17 1.06 -12.93 3.15
CA THR A 17 1.67 -12.67 4.46
C THR A 17 0.65 -12.59 5.59
N ASN A 18 -0.65 -12.53 5.24
CA ASN A 18 -1.75 -12.33 6.18
C ASN A 18 -1.58 -11.08 7.02
N ARG A 19 -1.10 -10.00 6.38
CA ARG A 19 -0.87 -8.70 7.03
C ARG A 19 -1.41 -7.58 6.15
N SER A 20 -1.87 -6.49 6.79
CA SER A 20 -2.26 -5.29 6.08
C SER A 20 -1.03 -4.58 5.54
N LEU A 21 -1.11 -4.13 4.29
CA LEU A 21 -0.05 -3.37 3.63
C LEU A 21 -0.58 -2.01 3.25
N VAL A 22 0.32 -1.07 3.02
CA VAL A 22 -0.06 0.29 2.60
C VAL A 22 0.55 0.59 1.24
N ILE A 23 -0.18 1.36 0.46
CA ILE A 23 0.29 1.87 -0.83
C ILE A 23 0.63 3.34 -0.63
N LEU A 24 1.85 3.71 -0.98
CA LEU A 24 2.35 5.08 -0.87
C LEU A 24 2.65 5.63 -2.24
N ASN A 25 2.47 6.94 -2.42
CA ASN A 25 2.91 7.65 -3.61
C ASN A 25 4.15 8.47 -3.27
N LEU A 26 5.29 8.09 -3.85
CA LEU A 26 6.57 8.74 -3.56
C LEU A 26 6.79 10.02 -4.35
N ASN A 27 6.03 10.25 -5.41
CA ASN A 27 6.18 11.44 -6.24
C ASN A 27 4.82 11.97 -6.68
N ARG A 28 4.45 13.15 -6.18
CA ARG A 28 3.14 13.73 -6.48
C ARG A 28 3.02 14.31 -7.89
N TYR A 29 4.13 14.59 -8.55
CA TYR A 29 4.11 15.14 -9.92
C TYR A 29 4.00 14.07 -10.97
N SER A 30 4.62 12.93 -10.71
CA SER A 30 4.56 11.76 -11.58
C SER A 30 4.34 10.55 -10.67
N PRO A 31 3.10 10.06 -10.54
CA PRO A 31 2.79 9.06 -9.52
C PRO A 31 3.73 7.86 -9.54
N LEU A 32 4.36 7.61 -8.42
CA LEU A 32 5.25 6.46 -8.20
C LEU A 32 4.78 5.72 -6.97
N TYR A 33 3.97 4.67 -7.20
CA TYR A 33 3.36 3.90 -6.14
C TYR A 33 4.29 2.79 -5.65
N VAL A 34 4.35 2.62 -4.33
CA VAL A 34 5.10 1.53 -3.71
C VAL A 34 4.24 0.88 -2.63
N VAL A 35 4.52 -0.39 -2.36
CA VAL A 35 3.84 -1.15 -1.31
C VAL A 35 4.80 -1.30 -0.14
N ARG A 36 4.30 -1.01 1.07
CA ARG A 36 5.11 -1.09 2.30
C ARG A 36 4.31 -1.74 3.42
N ASP A 37 5.01 -2.42 4.31
CA ASP A 37 4.43 -2.96 5.53
C ASP A 37 4.73 -1.98 6.68
N ILE A 38 3.75 -1.14 7.01
CA ILE A 38 3.89 -0.10 8.02
C ILE A 38 2.89 -0.38 9.15
N PRO A 39 3.35 -0.41 10.41
CA PRO A 39 2.46 -0.62 11.55
C PRO A 39 1.33 0.42 11.61
N GLU A 40 0.17 -0.01 12.07
CA GLU A 40 -1.03 0.82 12.08
C GLU A 40 -0.83 2.13 12.85
N ASP A 41 -0.11 2.09 13.97
CA ASP A 41 0.15 3.25 14.80
C ASP A 41 1.06 4.29 14.12
N GLN A 42 1.79 3.88 13.09
CA GLN A 42 2.68 4.77 12.34
C GLN A 42 2.03 5.32 11.06
N ARG A 43 0.88 4.79 10.66
CA ARG A 43 0.24 5.19 9.41
C ARG A 43 -0.30 6.62 9.43
N ALA A 44 -0.74 7.08 10.59
CA ALA A 44 -1.31 8.42 10.74
C ALA A 44 -0.30 9.53 10.44
N ALA A 45 1.00 9.25 10.56
CA ALA A 45 2.06 10.21 10.28
C ALA A 45 2.39 10.30 8.78
N LEU A 46 1.84 9.40 7.96
CA LEU A 46 2.16 9.33 6.54
C LEU A 46 1.30 10.31 5.76
N LYS A 47 1.95 11.23 5.05
CA LYS A 47 1.26 12.22 4.23
C LYS A 47 0.97 11.73 2.82
N ASN A 48 1.71 10.71 2.38
CA ASN A 48 1.61 10.16 1.02
C ASN A 48 0.90 8.83 0.96
N LEU A 49 0.15 8.47 2.00
CA LEU A 49 -0.64 7.25 2.03
C LEU A 49 -1.78 7.33 1.02
N VAL A 50 -1.84 6.36 0.11
CA VAL A 50 -2.89 6.28 -0.90
C VAL A 50 -4.00 5.34 -0.45
N GLU A 51 -3.65 4.16 0.03
CA GLU A 51 -4.64 3.15 0.38
C GLU A 51 -4.05 2.12 1.35
N VAL A 52 -4.90 1.57 2.20
CA VAL A 52 -4.54 0.44 3.05
C VAL A 52 -5.19 -0.81 2.47
N VAL A 53 -4.41 -1.86 2.27
CA VAL A 53 -4.88 -3.13 1.71
C VAL A 53 -4.84 -4.19 2.78
N ASN A 54 -6.02 -4.72 3.12
CA ASN A 54 -6.16 -5.77 4.11
C ASN A 54 -6.18 -7.14 3.45
N PRO A 55 -5.70 -8.21 4.13
CA PRO A 55 -5.76 -9.54 3.56
C PRO A 55 -7.21 -10.02 3.46
N ASN A 56 -7.48 -10.79 2.41
CA ASN A 56 -8.75 -11.50 2.27
C ASN A 56 -8.61 -12.84 2.97
N ALA A 57 -8.90 -12.85 4.23
CA ALA A 57 -8.80 -14.08 5.02
C ALA A 57 -9.97 -15.02 4.75
#